data_33a4a92107fc5318aceb34f416e16692
#
_entry.id   33a4a92107fc5318aceb34f416e16692
#
_cell.length_a   1.000
_cell.length_b   1.000
_cell.length_c   1.000
_cell.angle_alpha   90.00
_cell.angle_beta   90.00
_cell.angle_gamma   90.00
#
_symmetry.space_group_name_H-M   'P 1'
#
loop_
_entity.id
_entity.type
_entity.pdbx_description
1 polymer ?
#
loop_
_entity_poly.entity_id
_entity_poly.type
_entity_poly.pdbx_seq_one_letter_code
_entity_poly.pdbx_strand_id
1 'polypeptide(L)'
;SCTISYKFNGASIDYSKTKTIQIGNFPIRSTYVWAPMQSIFQNKLTDIYASQTRLKQVKRGGDLILEGEIVGFDQFNKGISNSGYSNQVQLKMTVNVRYTNNKNHAEDFEQKFTATSTYDATQQLVNVQEALVTEMCKDITDQIFNATVANW
;
A
#
# COMPACT_ATOMS: atom_id res chain seq x y z
N SER A 1 -29.59 1.78 -8.26
CA SER A 1 -29.08 2.23 -8.02
C SER A 1 -28.06 2.56 -7.20
N CYS A 2 -27.76 3.22 -6.93
CA CYS A 2 -26.82 3.54 -6.38
C CYS A 2 -26.34 3.06 -5.27
N THR A 3 -26.85 2.48 -4.75
CA THR A 3 -26.57 1.93 -3.73
C THR A 3 -25.39 1.28 -3.62
N ILE A 4 -24.66 1.20 -4.41
CA ILE A 4 -23.61 0.51 -4.42
C ILE A 4 -22.58 0.88 -3.52
N SER A 5 -22.46 2.04 -3.13
CA SER A 5 -21.36 2.49 -2.34
C SER A 5 -21.13 1.75 -1.09
N TYR A 6 -22.02 0.94 -0.62
CA TYR A 6 -21.77 0.26 0.58
C TYR A 6 -21.16 -1.10 0.35
N LYS A 7 -20.71 -1.38 -0.83
CA LYS A 7 -20.04 -2.61 -1.04
C LYS A 7 -18.60 -2.42 -0.79
N PHE A 8 -18.14 -2.39 0.40
CA PHE A 8 -16.75 -2.24 0.64
C PHE A 8 -16.38 -3.16 1.76
N ASN A 9 -15.16 -3.06 2.26
CA ASN A 9 -14.64 -3.90 3.33
C ASN A 9 -14.75 -5.38 3.01
N GLY A 10 -14.36 -5.75 1.80
CA GLY A 10 -14.35 -7.15 1.42
C GLY A 10 -15.71 -7.70 1.06
N ALA A 11 -16.71 -6.82 0.91
CA ALA A 11 -18.04 -7.29 0.54
C ALA A 11 -18.08 -7.93 -0.82
N SER A 12 -17.09 -7.69 -1.66
CA SER A 12 -17.05 -8.30 -2.98
C SER A 12 -16.48 -9.71 -2.95
N ILE A 13 -16.01 -10.20 -1.82
CA ILE A 13 -15.41 -11.52 -1.74
C ILE A 13 -16.51 -12.57 -1.54
N ASP A 14 -16.47 -13.60 -2.39
CA ASP A 14 -17.34 -14.74 -2.21
C ASP A 14 -16.61 -15.75 -1.32
N TYR A 15 -16.89 -15.72 -0.03
CA TYR A 15 -16.18 -16.55 0.94
C TYR A 15 -16.50 -18.04 0.81
N SER A 16 -17.45 -18.43 -0.02
CA SER A 16 -17.68 -19.83 -0.29
C SER A 16 -16.60 -20.39 -1.22
N LYS A 17 -15.96 -19.52 -1.98
CA LYS A 17 -14.93 -19.94 -2.94
C LYS A 17 -13.55 -19.42 -2.57
N THR A 18 -13.46 -18.21 -2.04
CA THR A 18 -12.20 -17.56 -1.74
C THR A 18 -12.06 -17.44 -0.23
N LYS A 19 -11.14 -18.18 0.34
CA LYS A 19 -11.02 -18.31 1.80
C LYS A 19 -9.68 -17.88 2.36
N THR A 20 -8.64 -17.84 1.53
CA THR A 20 -7.28 -17.60 2.02
C THR A 20 -6.59 -16.54 1.20
N ILE A 21 -5.63 -15.87 1.82
CA ILE A 21 -4.78 -14.90 1.15
C ILE A 21 -3.33 -15.15 1.57
N GLN A 22 -2.44 -15.11 0.60
CA GLN A 22 -1.02 -15.25 0.81
C GLN A 22 -0.38 -13.91 0.53
N ILE A 23 0.21 -13.29 1.54
CA ILE A 23 0.86 -12.00 1.40
C ILE A 23 2.36 -12.23 1.56
N GLY A 24 3.10 -12.02 0.47
CA GLY A 24 4.54 -12.18 0.49
C GLY A 24 5.24 -11.01 1.16
N ASN A 25 6.55 -11.12 1.32
CA ASN A 25 7.33 -10.01 1.79
C ASN A 25 7.56 -9.04 0.65
N PHE A 26 7.54 -7.75 0.95
CA PHE A 26 7.76 -6.71 -0.04
C PHE A 26 9.12 -6.07 0.24
N PRO A 27 10.19 -6.57 -0.39
CA PRO A 27 11.52 -6.04 -0.11
C PRO A 27 11.69 -4.62 -0.65
N ILE A 28 12.62 -3.89 -0.08
CA ILE A 28 12.96 -2.55 -0.54
C ILE A 28 13.96 -2.69 -1.69
N ARG A 29 13.57 -2.20 -2.87
CA ARG A 29 14.42 -2.19 -4.06
C ARG A 29 14.69 -0.77 -4.54
N SER A 30 14.29 0.24 -3.75
CA SER A 30 14.56 1.62 -4.09
C SER A 30 16.01 1.97 -3.81
N THR A 31 16.49 3.07 -4.39
CA THR A 31 17.85 3.52 -4.16
C THR A 31 18.08 3.89 -2.70
N TYR A 32 17.13 4.61 -2.10
CA TYR A 32 17.20 4.92 -0.70
C TYR A 32 16.62 3.76 0.10
N VAL A 33 17.35 3.25 1.07
CA VAL A 33 16.93 2.13 1.87
C VAL A 33 16.87 2.54 3.33
N TRP A 34 15.68 2.44 3.91
CA TRP A 34 15.47 2.64 5.34
C TRP A 34 14.69 1.40 5.80
N ALA A 35 15.38 0.48 6.46
CA ALA A 35 14.85 -0.84 6.74
C ALA A 35 13.47 -0.84 7.43
N PRO A 36 13.19 0.05 8.40
CA PRO A 36 11.88 0.05 9.04
C PRO A 36 10.70 0.27 8.07
N MET A 37 10.96 0.87 6.90
CA MET A 37 9.91 1.10 5.91
C MET A 37 9.26 -0.22 5.47
N GLN A 38 10.07 -1.27 5.32
CA GLN A 38 9.53 -2.56 4.92
C GLN A 38 8.60 -3.11 6.00
N SER A 39 9.02 -3.05 7.27
CA SER A 39 8.20 -3.56 8.36
C SER A 39 6.91 -2.77 8.51
N ILE A 40 6.98 -1.46 8.38
CA ILE A 40 5.79 -0.60 8.47
C ILE A 40 4.82 -0.97 7.35
N PHE A 41 5.32 -1.09 6.12
CA PHE A 41 4.47 -1.43 4.98
C PHE A 41 3.86 -2.82 5.17
N GLN A 42 4.69 -3.80 5.50
CA GLN A 42 4.25 -5.18 5.65
C GLN A 42 3.16 -5.31 6.72
N ASN A 43 3.36 -4.66 7.85
CA ASN A 43 2.39 -4.73 8.93
C ASN A 43 1.07 -4.08 8.54
N LYS A 44 1.10 -2.93 7.88
CA LYS A 44 -0.14 -2.29 7.46
C LYS A 44 -0.87 -3.12 6.40
N LEU A 45 -0.13 -3.75 5.51
CA LEU A 45 -0.75 -4.58 4.48
C LEU A 45 -1.43 -5.80 5.11
N THR A 46 -0.74 -6.52 5.98
CA THR A 46 -1.33 -7.68 6.62
C THR A 46 -2.49 -7.27 7.53
N ASP A 47 -2.38 -6.15 8.21
CA ASP A 47 -3.41 -5.69 9.12
C ASP A 47 -4.71 -5.32 8.42
N ILE A 48 -4.64 -4.68 7.27
CA ILE A 48 -5.87 -4.28 6.59
C ILE A 48 -6.66 -5.50 6.13
N TYR A 49 -5.98 -6.54 5.64
CA TYR A 49 -6.68 -7.76 5.25
C TYR A 49 -7.18 -8.53 6.46
N ALA A 50 -6.45 -8.51 7.57
CA ALA A 50 -6.89 -9.20 8.78
C ALA A 50 -8.12 -8.54 9.40
N SER A 51 -8.17 -7.20 9.37
CA SER A 51 -9.24 -6.47 10.04
C SER A 51 -10.47 -6.26 9.15
N GLN A 52 -10.28 -6.21 7.83
CA GLN A 52 -11.36 -5.85 6.92
C GLN A 52 -11.93 -7.04 6.15
N THR A 53 -11.37 -8.23 6.30
CA THR A 53 -11.87 -9.43 5.62
C THR A 53 -11.91 -10.59 6.58
N ARG A 54 -12.56 -11.67 6.15
CA ARG A 54 -12.52 -12.93 6.87
C ARG A 54 -11.55 -13.91 6.23
N LEU A 55 -10.68 -13.42 5.33
CA LEU A 55 -9.69 -14.28 4.69
C LEU A 55 -8.66 -14.73 5.72
N LYS A 56 -8.31 -16.02 5.65
CA LYS A 56 -7.26 -16.55 6.50
C LYS A 56 -5.92 -16.33 5.81
N GLN A 57 -4.97 -15.76 6.50
CA GLN A 57 -3.65 -15.53 5.92
C GLN A 57 -2.82 -16.80 6.01
N VAL A 58 -2.25 -17.21 4.88
CA VAL A 58 -1.46 -18.43 4.76
C VAL A 58 -0.11 -18.11 4.14
N LYS A 59 0.88 -18.98 4.38
CA LYS A 59 2.22 -18.74 3.86
C LYS A 59 2.40 -19.28 2.45
N ARG A 60 1.55 -20.18 2.00
CA ARG A 60 1.62 -20.72 0.65
C ARG A 60 0.26 -21.29 0.29
N GLY A 61 0.01 -21.38 -0.99
CA GLY A 61 -1.24 -21.94 -1.48
C GLY A 61 -2.45 -21.07 -1.26
N GLY A 62 -2.26 -19.75 -1.20
CA GLY A 62 -3.39 -18.86 -1.02
C GLY A 62 -4.31 -18.79 -2.22
N ASP A 63 -5.60 -18.61 -1.98
CA ASP A 63 -6.55 -18.38 -3.06
C ASP A 63 -6.25 -17.04 -3.72
N LEU A 64 -5.88 -16.05 -2.91
CA LEU A 64 -5.40 -14.77 -3.39
C LEU A 64 -3.94 -14.64 -3.02
N ILE A 65 -3.12 -14.08 -3.89
CA ILE A 65 -1.70 -13.91 -3.65
C ILE A 65 -1.30 -12.47 -3.94
N LEU A 66 -0.66 -11.84 -2.97
CA LEU A 66 -0.06 -10.51 -3.13
C LEU A 66 1.44 -10.64 -2.98
N GLU A 67 2.18 -10.12 -3.95
CA GLU A 67 3.63 -10.07 -3.91
C GLU A 67 4.07 -8.78 -4.56
N GLY A 68 5.27 -8.37 -4.33
CA GLY A 68 5.80 -7.17 -4.96
C GLY A 68 7.02 -6.63 -4.25
N GLU A 69 7.33 -5.37 -4.53
CA GLU A 69 8.51 -4.70 -4.01
C GLU A 69 8.23 -3.22 -3.79
N ILE A 70 8.94 -2.63 -2.83
CA ILE A 70 8.96 -1.19 -2.68
C ILE A 70 10.03 -0.69 -3.65
N VAL A 71 9.60 -0.11 -4.78
CA VAL A 71 10.52 0.20 -5.87
C VAL A 71 10.97 1.65 -5.92
N GLY A 72 10.33 2.52 -5.17
CA GLY A 72 10.72 3.93 -5.18
C GLY A 72 10.51 4.60 -3.84
N PHE A 73 11.45 5.46 -3.49
CA PHE A 73 11.31 6.36 -2.35
C PHE A 73 12.14 7.58 -2.70
N ASP A 74 11.48 8.59 -3.23
CA ASP A 74 12.16 9.72 -3.86
C ASP A 74 11.83 11.03 -3.16
N GLN A 75 12.77 11.95 -3.19
CA GLN A 75 12.58 13.29 -2.66
C GLN A 75 12.57 14.28 -3.79
N PHE A 76 11.64 15.21 -3.74
CA PHE A 76 11.54 16.26 -4.73
C PHE A 76 11.47 17.62 -4.02
N ASN A 77 12.24 18.58 -4.51
CA ASN A 77 12.19 19.92 -3.97
C ASN A 77 11.00 20.62 -4.60
N LYS A 78 10.05 21.04 -3.78
CA LYS A 78 8.82 21.65 -4.26
C LYS A 78 8.85 23.19 -4.28
N GLY A 79 9.95 23.76 -3.86
CA GLY A 79 10.05 25.21 -3.80
C GLY A 79 9.39 25.78 -2.55
N ILE A 80 9.09 27.08 -2.59
CA ILE A 80 8.57 27.77 -1.44
C ILE A 80 7.13 27.38 -1.16
N SER A 81 6.81 27.20 0.12
CA SER A 81 5.46 26.79 0.52
C SER A 81 4.45 27.89 0.19
N ASN A 82 3.16 27.56 0.31
CA ASN A 82 2.10 28.51 0.07
C ASN A 82 2.16 29.69 1.01
N SER A 83 2.77 29.52 2.18
CA SER A 83 2.92 30.63 3.11
C SER A 83 4.05 31.56 2.69
N GLY A 84 4.91 31.14 1.78
CA GLY A 84 6.03 31.96 1.32
C GLY A 84 7.22 31.96 2.25
N TYR A 85 7.21 31.15 3.30
CA TYR A 85 8.26 31.21 4.30
C TYR A 85 9.32 30.14 4.22
N SER A 86 9.05 29.00 3.62
CA SER A 86 10.03 27.94 3.57
C SER A 86 9.81 27.03 2.38
N ASN A 87 10.87 26.37 1.98
CA ASN A 87 10.80 25.39 0.92
C ASN A 87 10.13 24.13 1.44
N GLN A 88 9.49 23.41 0.55
CA GLN A 88 8.88 22.13 0.85
C GLN A 88 9.63 21.03 0.14
N VAL A 89 9.74 19.90 0.78
CA VAL A 89 10.27 18.67 0.17
C VAL A 89 9.11 17.68 0.07
N GLN A 90 8.95 17.09 -1.09
CA GLN A 90 7.94 16.06 -1.28
C GLN A 90 8.62 14.70 -1.31
N LEU A 91 8.09 13.77 -0.54
CA LEU A 91 8.47 12.36 -0.61
C LEU A 91 7.45 11.64 -1.48
N LYS A 92 7.94 10.71 -2.28
CA LYS A 92 7.06 9.86 -3.09
C LYS A 92 7.50 8.42 -2.90
N MET A 93 6.57 7.59 -2.42
CA MET A 93 6.80 6.17 -2.25
C MET A 93 6.07 5.41 -3.33
N THR A 94 6.72 4.43 -3.94
CA THR A 94 6.14 3.62 -5.01
C THR A 94 6.30 2.14 -4.68
N VAL A 95 5.22 1.40 -4.78
CA VAL A 95 5.21 -0.04 -4.53
C VAL A 95 4.67 -0.74 -5.78
N ASN A 96 5.42 -1.71 -6.29
CA ASN A 96 4.96 -2.53 -7.40
C ASN A 96 4.27 -3.75 -6.82
N VAL A 97 3.07 -4.06 -7.27
CA VAL A 97 2.24 -5.14 -6.72
C VAL A 97 1.84 -6.08 -7.83
N ARG A 98 2.03 -7.37 -7.59
CA ARG A 98 1.50 -8.44 -8.43
C ARG A 98 0.42 -9.15 -7.65
N TYR A 99 -0.79 -9.12 -8.17
CA TYR A 99 -1.95 -9.74 -7.54
C TYR A 99 -2.42 -10.91 -8.40
N THR A 100 -2.59 -12.06 -7.77
CA THR A 100 -3.12 -13.24 -8.43
C THR A 100 -4.36 -13.70 -7.70
N ASN A 101 -5.45 -13.87 -8.43
CA ASN A 101 -6.66 -14.47 -7.89
C ASN A 101 -6.81 -15.85 -8.51
N ASN A 102 -6.48 -16.88 -7.74
CA ASN A 102 -6.52 -18.26 -8.23
C ASN A 102 -7.94 -18.77 -8.45
N LYS A 103 -8.94 -18.05 -7.98
CA LYS A 103 -10.34 -18.41 -8.21
C LYS A 103 -10.92 -17.68 -9.42
N ASN A 104 -10.26 -16.63 -9.88
CA ASN A 104 -10.70 -15.87 -11.04
C ASN A 104 -9.52 -15.10 -11.59
N HIS A 105 -8.79 -15.71 -12.51
CA HIS A 105 -7.58 -15.10 -13.05
C HIS A 105 -7.84 -13.85 -13.89
N ALA A 106 -9.09 -13.59 -14.24
CA ALA A 106 -9.41 -12.34 -14.93
C ALA A 106 -9.15 -11.12 -14.04
N GLU A 107 -9.02 -11.31 -12.73
CA GLU A 107 -8.73 -10.22 -11.80
C GLU A 107 -7.25 -10.04 -11.53
N ASP A 108 -6.39 -10.87 -12.09
CA ASP A 108 -4.94 -10.76 -11.88
C ASP A 108 -4.43 -9.45 -12.46
N PHE A 109 -3.45 -8.85 -11.79
CA PHE A 109 -2.82 -7.63 -12.34
C PHE A 109 -1.43 -7.44 -11.76
N GLU A 110 -0.68 -6.60 -12.45
CA GLU A 110 0.56 -6.05 -11.91
C GLU A 110 0.48 -4.53 -12.09
N GLN A 111 0.67 -3.79 -11.01
CA GLN A 111 0.44 -2.35 -11.01
C GLN A 111 1.29 -1.68 -9.96
N LYS A 112 1.73 -0.46 -10.22
CA LYS A 112 2.43 0.37 -9.26
C LYS A 112 1.44 1.27 -8.54
N PHE A 113 1.62 1.39 -7.23
CA PHE A 113 0.81 2.26 -6.39
C PHE A 113 1.74 3.27 -5.75
N THR A 114 1.31 4.52 -5.67
CA THR A 114 2.13 5.59 -5.14
C THR A 114 1.41 6.38 -4.08
N ALA A 115 2.18 6.99 -3.20
CA ALA A 115 1.68 7.97 -2.25
C ALA A 115 2.74 9.04 -2.08
N THR A 116 2.32 10.24 -1.72
CA THR A 116 3.24 11.35 -1.50
C THR A 116 2.96 12.00 -0.16
N SER A 117 3.95 12.64 0.38
CA SER A 117 3.80 13.44 1.58
C SER A 117 4.83 14.56 1.53
N THR A 118 4.58 15.65 2.20
CA THR A 118 5.51 16.78 2.17
C THR A 118 5.97 17.14 3.56
N TYR A 119 7.14 17.74 3.65
CA TYR A 119 7.62 18.29 4.91
C TYR A 119 8.46 19.52 4.63
N ASP A 120 8.62 20.35 5.69
CA ASP A 120 9.34 21.60 5.60
C ASP A 120 10.83 21.31 5.47
N ALA A 121 11.50 21.93 4.50
CA ALA A 121 12.90 21.68 4.23
C ALA A 121 13.84 22.10 5.36
N THR A 122 13.35 22.84 6.35
CA THR A 122 14.14 23.14 7.53
C THR A 122 14.26 21.93 8.45
N GLN A 123 13.43 20.91 8.25
CA GLN A 123 13.50 19.67 9.03
C GLN A 123 14.37 18.65 8.30
N GLN A 124 14.94 17.73 9.05
CA GLN A 124 15.75 16.68 8.48
C GLN A 124 14.89 15.43 8.26
N LEU A 125 15.12 14.75 7.17
CA LEU A 125 14.34 13.57 6.83
C LEU A 125 14.32 12.55 7.97
N VAL A 126 15.46 12.33 8.61
CA VAL A 126 15.55 11.32 9.66
C VAL A 126 14.59 11.60 10.81
N ASN A 127 14.22 12.86 11.02
CA ASN A 127 13.33 13.21 12.13
C ASN A 127 11.85 13.10 11.76
N VAL A 128 11.52 13.07 10.48
CA VAL A 128 10.13 13.04 10.03
C VAL A 128 9.78 11.76 9.29
N GLN A 129 10.77 10.94 8.93
CA GLN A 129 10.51 9.85 7.99
C GLN A 129 9.58 8.79 8.56
N GLU A 130 9.67 8.48 9.83
CA GLU A 130 8.81 7.43 10.38
C GLU A 130 7.33 7.81 10.27
N ALA A 131 6.99 9.04 10.65
CA ALA A 131 5.60 9.50 10.57
C ALA A 131 5.12 9.57 9.14
N LEU A 132 5.94 10.11 8.24
CA LEU A 132 5.54 10.29 6.85
C LEU A 132 5.47 8.96 6.10
N VAL A 133 6.40 8.05 6.36
CA VAL A 133 6.36 6.72 5.76
C VAL A 133 5.14 5.96 6.25
N THR A 134 4.82 6.06 7.54
CA THR A 134 3.64 5.42 8.10
C THR A 134 2.38 5.90 7.38
N GLU A 135 2.28 7.21 7.14
CA GLU A 135 1.15 7.79 6.45
C GLU A 135 1.07 7.31 5.00
N MET A 136 2.19 7.31 4.29
CA MET A 136 2.23 6.87 2.90
C MET A 136 1.94 5.37 2.77
N CYS A 137 2.44 4.57 3.72
CA CYS A 137 2.14 3.13 3.73
C CYS A 137 0.65 2.88 3.94
N LYS A 138 0.00 3.66 4.81
CA LYS A 138 -1.43 3.53 4.99
C LYS A 138 -2.17 3.84 3.70
N ASP A 139 -1.78 4.90 3.03
CA ASP A 139 -2.40 5.30 1.77
C ASP A 139 -2.24 4.18 0.72
N ILE A 140 -1.03 3.69 0.53
CA ILE A 140 -0.77 2.67 -0.48
C ILE A 140 -1.50 1.37 -0.15
N THR A 141 -1.49 0.94 1.11
CA THR A 141 -2.18 -0.30 1.47
C THR A 141 -3.69 -0.17 1.31
N ASP A 142 -4.26 1.01 1.56
CA ASP A 142 -5.67 1.26 1.28
C ASP A 142 -5.95 1.15 -0.23
N GLN A 143 -5.07 1.69 -1.07
CA GLN A 143 -5.23 1.59 -2.52
C GLN A 143 -5.18 0.14 -2.99
N ILE A 144 -4.23 -0.62 -2.46
CA ILE A 144 -4.09 -2.04 -2.82
C ILE A 144 -5.33 -2.81 -2.40
N PHE A 145 -5.80 -2.56 -1.20
CA PHE A 145 -7.00 -3.23 -0.68
C PHE A 145 -8.19 -2.94 -1.60
N ASN A 146 -8.39 -1.68 -1.96
CA ASN A 146 -9.49 -1.31 -2.82
C ASN A 146 -9.36 -1.91 -4.22
N ALA A 147 -8.16 -2.06 -4.72
CA ALA A 147 -7.94 -2.61 -6.05
C ALA A 147 -8.13 -4.13 -6.10
N THR A 148 -8.04 -4.79 -4.95
CA THR A 148 -8.11 -6.26 -4.93
C THR A 148 -9.45 -6.79 -4.43
N VAL A 149 -9.83 -6.48 -3.20
CA VAL A 149 -10.97 -7.14 -2.60
C VAL A 149 -12.14 -6.22 -2.28
N ALA A 150 -11.94 -4.92 -2.32
CA ALA A 150 -13.02 -3.99 -2.10
C ALA A 150 -13.42 -3.33 -3.42
N ASN A 151 -13.23 -4.04 -4.49
CA ASN A 151 -13.50 -3.53 -5.82
C ASN A 151 -14.99 -3.72 -6.12
N TRP A 152 -15.70 -2.64 -6.36
CA TRP A 152 -17.13 -2.72 -6.66
C TRP A 152 -17.55 -1.86 -7.87
#